data_a9e8ada8286695008c2ac9c39cc2c597
#
_entry.id   a9e8ada8286695008c2ac9c39cc2c597
#
_cell.length_a   1.000
_cell.length_b   1.000
_cell.length_c   1.000
_cell.angle_alpha   90.00
_cell.angle_beta   90.00
_cell.angle_gamma   90.00
#
_symmetry.space_group_name_H-M   'P 1'
#
loop_
_entity.id
_entity.type
_entity.pdbx_description
1 polymer ?
#
loop_
_entity_poly.entity_id
_entity_poly.type
_entity_poly.pdbx_seq_one_letter_code
_entity_poly.pdbx_strand_id
1 'polypeptide(L)'
;MGVKVLRSPAETPAAVPDAVQPEVERLREPAGWNPESFAQQQIRGLVRQVFFSNAARPVRQVVCSALESETDMRGLCRSVGEALALQTTATVAVVGGYPRLLQADAREDPAGRSLSDAGMPLRHISARVRGNLWLVPDAENGGDPVTAASLHSYLGEVRRQFEYSIVQAPCAGEADGAAAMGQFADGIILVLSAHHTRRAAARKIKAALEAAQVRILGAVLSDRMFPIPEAIYRRL
;
A
#
# COMPACT_ATOMS: atom_id res chain seq x y z
N MET A 1 80.78 -32.86 -15.71
CA MET A 1 80.48 -34.01 -14.85
C MET A 1 79.00 -33.98 -14.49
N GLY A 2 78.22 -34.80 -15.19
CA GLY A 2 76.83 -34.85 -15.02
C GLY A 2 76.42 -36.12 -14.25
N VAL A 3 75.63 -36.00 -13.23
CA VAL A 3 75.05 -37.10 -12.49
C VAL A 3 73.61 -37.27 -12.95
N LYS A 4 73.34 -38.45 -13.52
CA LYS A 4 72.05 -38.84 -14.04
C LYS A 4 71.31 -39.65 -12.95
N VAL A 5 70.22 -39.07 -12.40
CA VAL A 5 69.35 -39.75 -11.41
C VAL A 5 68.22 -40.43 -12.15
N LEU A 6 68.15 -41.77 -12.07
CA LEU A 6 67.10 -42.63 -12.58
C LEU A 6 65.89 -42.52 -11.62
N ARG A 7 64.73 -42.10 -12.17
CA ARG A 7 63.44 -42.18 -11.47
C ARG A 7 62.79 -43.54 -11.73
N SER A 8 62.41 -44.22 -10.64
CA SER A 8 61.60 -45.41 -10.63
C SER A 8 60.14 -45.06 -10.88
N PRO A 9 59.34 -45.91 -11.56
CA PRO A 9 57.93 -45.63 -11.82
C PRO A 9 57.12 -45.78 -10.52
N ALA A 10 56.34 -44.71 -10.19
CA ALA A 10 55.41 -44.71 -9.10
C ALA A 10 54.19 -45.53 -9.43
N GLU A 11 53.86 -46.44 -8.54
CA GLU A 11 52.59 -47.21 -8.52
C GLU A 11 51.42 -46.26 -8.38
N THR A 12 50.40 -46.48 -9.25
CA THR A 12 49.10 -45.83 -9.18
C THR A 12 48.27 -46.41 -8.05
N PRO A 13 47.84 -45.64 -7.05
CA PRO A 13 46.91 -46.16 -6.04
C PRO A 13 45.53 -46.33 -6.64
N ALA A 14 44.91 -47.48 -6.35
CA ALA A 14 43.59 -47.85 -6.76
C ALA A 14 42.53 -46.82 -6.31
N ALA A 15 41.55 -46.55 -7.19
CA ALA A 15 40.41 -45.70 -6.92
C ALA A 15 39.60 -46.23 -5.73
N VAL A 16 39.52 -45.46 -4.69
CA VAL A 16 38.60 -45.66 -3.57
C VAL A 16 37.20 -45.30 -4.06
N PRO A 17 36.17 -46.17 -3.87
CA PRO A 17 34.81 -45.82 -4.28
C PRO A 17 34.31 -44.62 -3.50
N ASP A 18 33.69 -43.68 -4.23
CA ASP A 18 33.06 -42.47 -3.72
C ASP A 18 32.14 -42.84 -2.54
N ALA A 19 32.56 -42.43 -1.35
CA ALA A 19 31.74 -42.48 -0.15
C ALA A 19 30.59 -41.50 -0.40
N VAL A 20 29.37 -42.04 -0.47
CA VAL A 20 28.12 -41.28 -0.47
C VAL A 20 28.19 -40.32 0.69
N GLN A 21 28.47 -39.05 0.40
CA GLN A 21 28.37 -37.99 1.40
C GLN A 21 26.90 -37.89 1.78
N PRO A 22 26.53 -38.02 3.08
CA PRO A 22 25.17 -37.76 3.49
C PRO A 22 24.86 -36.32 3.08
N GLU A 23 23.82 -36.17 2.27
CA GLU A 23 23.23 -34.89 1.94
C GLU A 23 22.86 -34.20 3.25
N VAL A 24 23.80 -33.40 3.75
CA VAL A 24 23.56 -32.56 4.91
C VAL A 24 22.45 -31.63 4.48
N GLU A 25 21.23 -32.01 4.86
CA GLU A 25 20.04 -31.19 4.78
C GLU A 25 20.44 -29.80 5.29
N ARG A 26 20.68 -28.89 4.34
CA ARG A 26 21.06 -27.51 4.66
C ARG A 26 19.92 -27.00 5.51
N LEU A 27 20.10 -27.00 6.82
CA LEU A 27 19.24 -26.36 7.78
C LEU A 27 18.97 -24.98 7.17
N ARG A 28 17.72 -24.76 6.76
CA ARG A 28 17.27 -23.46 6.27
C ARG A 28 17.70 -22.46 7.31
N GLU A 29 18.65 -21.62 6.96
CA GLU A 29 19.00 -20.49 7.82
C GLU A 29 17.69 -19.83 8.22
N PRO A 30 17.46 -19.58 9.52
CA PRO A 30 16.26 -18.88 9.93
C PRO A 30 16.21 -17.58 9.14
N ALA A 31 15.16 -17.39 8.36
CA ALA A 31 15.01 -16.24 7.49
C ALA A 31 15.27 -14.98 8.31
N GLY A 32 16.39 -14.31 8.06
CA GLY A 32 16.81 -13.14 8.81
C GLY A 32 15.64 -12.14 8.79
N TRP A 33 15.44 -11.42 9.89
CA TRP A 33 14.37 -10.44 10.01
C TRP A 33 14.43 -9.47 8.82
N ASN A 34 13.36 -9.39 8.03
CA ASN A 34 13.25 -8.54 6.85
C ASN A 34 12.17 -7.49 7.10
N PRO A 35 12.52 -6.20 7.16
CA PRO A 35 11.58 -5.09 7.38
C PRO A 35 10.45 -5.06 6.36
N GLU A 36 10.74 -5.36 5.09
CA GLU A 36 9.73 -5.37 4.03
C GLU A 36 8.69 -6.48 4.23
N SER A 37 9.15 -7.70 4.53
CA SER A 37 8.24 -8.82 4.79
C SER A 37 7.37 -8.55 6.02
N PHE A 38 7.94 -7.93 7.06
CA PHE A 38 7.20 -7.50 8.23
C PHE A 38 6.15 -6.44 7.87
N ALA A 39 6.53 -5.39 7.13
CA ALA A 39 5.60 -4.36 6.69
C ALA A 39 4.45 -4.95 5.85
N GLN A 40 4.76 -5.83 4.90
CA GLN A 40 3.75 -6.54 4.11
C GLN A 40 2.81 -7.38 4.98
N GLN A 41 3.32 -8.05 6.00
CA GLN A 41 2.50 -8.82 6.94
C GLN A 41 1.55 -7.92 7.73
N GLN A 42 2.03 -6.75 8.20
CA GLN A 42 1.21 -5.76 8.89
C GLN A 42 0.11 -5.20 7.98
N ILE A 43 0.43 -4.89 6.72
CA ILE A 43 -0.55 -4.42 5.72
C ILE A 43 -1.61 -5.49 5.45
N ARG A 44 -1.23 -6.76 5.31
CA ARG A 44 -2.19 -7.87 5.16
C ARG A 44 -3.10 -8.02 6.38
N GLY A 45 -2.55 -7.84 7.58
CA GLY A 45 -3.31 -7.83 8.84
C GLY A 45 -4.31 -6.68 8.88
N LEU A 46 -3.88 -5.47 8.50
CA LEU A 46 -4.73 -4.29 8.40
C LEU A 46 -5.91 -4.54 7.43
N VAL A 47 -5.63 -5.06 6.23
CA VAL A 47 -6.66 -5.38 5.24
C VAL A 47 -7.71 -6.34 5.80
N ARG A 48 -7.28 -7.42 6.46
CA ARG A 48 -8.20 -8.37 7.06
C ARG A 48 -9.06 -7.73 8.14
N GLN A 49 -8.44 -6.93 9.01
CA GLN A 49 -9.14 -6.28 10.11
C GLN A 49 -10.14 -5.23 9.62
N VAL A 50 -9.80 -4.46 8.59
CA VAL A 50 -10.64 -3.38 8.08
C VAL A 50 -11.77 -3.91 7.18
N PHE A 51 -11.43 -4.72 6.20
CA PHE A 51 -12.37 -5.10 5.14
C PHE A 51 -13.14 -6.40 5.40
N PHE A 52 -12.56 -7.32 6.19
CA PHE A 52 -13.13 -8.67 6.34
C PHE A 52 -13.54 -9.06 7.76
N SER A 53 -13.27 -8.24 8.78
CA SER A 53 -13.56 -8.63 10.18
C SER A 53 -15.00 -8.38 10.61
N ASN A 54 -15.72 -7.48 9.96
CA ASN A 54 -17.07 -7.07 10.41
C ASN A 54 -18.14 -7.33 9.37
N ALA A 55 -18.75 -8.52 9.39
CA ALA A 55 -19.84 -8.89 8.50
C ALA A 55 -21.12 -8.07 8.71
N ALA A 56 -21.37 -7.56 9.92
CA ALA A 56 -22.56 -6.77 10.22
C ALA A 56 -22.52 -5.35 9.61
N ARG A 57 -21.33 -4.81 9.40
CA ARG A 57 -21.12 -3.52 8.74
C ARG A 57 -19.92 -3.65 7.79
N PRO A 58 -20.14 -4.20 6.60
CA PRO A 58 -19.05 -4.40 5.63
C PRO A 58 -18.47 -3.05 5.23
N VAL A 59 -17.14 -2.98 5.23
CA VAL A 59 -16.39 -1.81 4.80
C VAL A 59 -15.96 -2.03 3.36
N ARG A 60 -16.35 -1.13 2.46
CA ARG A 60 -16.03 -1.18 1.02
C ARG A 60 -15.21 0.01 0.56
N GLN A 61 -15.45 1.17 1.15
CA GLN A 61 -14.77 2.41 0.79
C GLN A 61 -14.11 3.03 2.01
N VAL A 62 -12.79 3.11 1.99
CA VAL A 62 -11.98 3.58 3.10
C VAL A 62 -11.20 4.82 2.69
N VAL A 63 -11.23 5.84 3.52
CA VAL A 63 -10.37 7.01 3.39
C VAL A 63 -9.12 6.79 4.20
N CYS A 64 -7.97 7.09 3.64
CA CYS A 64 -6.69 7.11 4.33
C CYS A 64 -6.15 8.54 4.35
N SER A 65 -5.82 9.06 5.52
CA SER A 65 -5.27 10.40 5.68
C SER A 65 -4.12 10.40 6.67
N ALA A 66 -3.00 11.02 6.29
CA ALA A 66 -1.89 11.27 7.19
C ALA A 66 -2.14 12.49 8.08
N LEU A 67 -1.49 12.54 9.23
CA LEU A 67 -1.47 13.75 10.04
C LEU A 67 -0.41 14.74 9.57
N GLU A 68 0.67 14.24 8.99
CA GLU A 68 1.79 15.02 8.45
C GLU A 68 1.82 14.91 6.92
N SER A 69 2.11 16.03 6.25
CA SER A 69 2.19 16.12 4.78
C SER A 69 3.35 15.33 4.17
N GLU A 70 4.40 15.08 4.94
CA GLU A 70 5.60 14.37 4.49
C GLU A 70 5.43 12.85 4.39
N THR A 71 4.33 12.30 4.89
CA THR A 71 4.06 10.87 4.86
C THR A 71 3.74 10.40 3.43
N ASP A 72 4.43 9.34 2.95
CA ASP A 72 4.13 8.74 1.65
C ASP A 72 2.78 8.00 1.65
N MET A 73 1.72 8.77 1.52
CA MET A 73 0.37 8.23 1.45
C MET A 73 0.09 7.45 0.17
N ARG A 74 0.72 7.86 -0.95
CA ARG A 74 0.54 7.18 -2.24
C ARG A 74 1.08 5.75 -2.19
N GLY A 75 2.31 5.59 -1.70
CA GLY A 75 2.93 4.27 -1.52
C GLY A 75 2.15 3.39 -0.57
N LEU A 76 1.67 3.96 0.56
CA LEU A 76 0.87 3.22 1.53
C LEU A 76 -0.48 2.77 0.94
N CYS A 77 -1.26 3.69 0.35
CA CYS A 77 -2.55 3.36 -0.25
C CYS A 77 -2.42 2.30 -1.35
N ARG A 78 -1.37 2.41 -2.19
CA ARG A 78 -1.07 1.42 -3.20
C ARG A 78 -0.75 0.06 -2.59
N SER A 79 0.10 0.00 -1.57
CA SER A 79 0.45 -1.26 -0.89
C SER A 79 -0.76 -1.93 -0.23
N VAL A 80 -1.66 -1.13 0.37
CA VAL A 80 -2.94 -1.63 0.91
C VAL A 80 -3.84 -2.16 -0.20
N GLY A 81 -3.93 -1.44 -1.34
CA GLY A 81 -4.69 -1.87 -2.51
C GLY A 81 -4.17 -3.18 -3.12
N GLU A 82 -2.86 -3.31 -3.25
CA GLU A 82 -2.21 -4.54 -3.73
C GLU A 82 -2.48 -5.72 -2.78
N ALA A 83 -2.36 -5.50 -1.48
CA ALA A 83 -2.64 -6.53 -0.48
C ALA A 83 -4.13 -6.93 -0.44
N LEU A 84 -5.04 -5.99 -0.66
CA LEU A 84 -6.47 -6.27 -0.77
C LEU A 84 -6.79 -7.04 -2.05
N ALA A 85 -6.24 -6.63 -3.19
CA ALA A 85 -6.43 -7.30 -4.47
C ALA A 85 -5.93 -8.76 -4.48
N LEU A 86 -4.93 -9.07 -3.65
CA LEU A 86 -4.46 -10.45 -3.47
C LEU A 86 -5.37 -11.31 -2.58
N GLN A 87 -6.25 -10.70 -1.78
CA GLN A 87 -7.14 -11.39 -0.84
C GLN A 87 -8.58 -11.50 -1.34
N THR A 88 -8.91 -10.89 -2.49
CA THR A 88 -10.24 -10.92 -3.09
C THR A 88 -10.16 -11.02 -4.61
N THR A 89 -11.19 -11.56 -5.23
CA THR A 89 -11.39 -11.51 -6.70
C THR A 89 -12.20 -10.28 -7.14
N ALA A 90 -12.76 -9.56 -6.21
CA ALA A 90 -13.53 -8.34 -6.46
C ALA A 90 -12.65 -7.20 -6.97
N THR A 91 -13.25 -6.22 -7.64
CA THR A 91 -12.51 -5.06 -8.16
C THR A 91 -12.10 -4.12 -7.05
N VAL A 92 -10.82 -3.74 -7.04
CA VAL A 92 -10.21 -2.85 -6.05
C VAL A 92 -9.75 -1.58 -6.75
N ALA A 93 -10.11 -0.42 -6.20
CA ALA A 93 -9.64 0.89 -6.65
C ALA A 93 -8.74 1.52 -5.59
N VAL A 94 -7.63 2.10 -6.02
CA VAL A 94 -6.83 3.04 -5.23
C VAL A 94 -7.00 4.40 -5.87
N VAL A 95 -7.58 5.34 -5.12
CA VAL A 95 -8.00 6.65 -5.59
C VAL A 95 -7.10 7.73 -5.00
N GLY A 96 -6.61 8.61 -5.85
CA GLY A 96 -5.84 9.76 -5.43
C GLY A 96 -4.35 9.69 -5.71
N GLY A 97 -3.77 10.86 -5.97
CA GLY A 97 -2.34 11.01 -6.21
C GLY A 97 -1.84 10.42 -7.53
N TYR A 98 -2.72 10.03 -8.45
CA TYR A 98 -2.35 9.48 -9.76
C TYR A 98 -2.74 10.45 -10.88
N PRO A 99 -1.86 10.65 -11.88
CA PRO A 99 -2.21 11.45 -13.04
C PRO A 99 -3.33 10.75 -13.82
N ARG A 100 -4.20 11.55 -14.43
CA ARG A 100 -5.19 11.05 -15.38
C ARG A 100 -4.48 10.38 -16.55
N LEU A 101 -4.90 9.19 -16.91
CA LEU A 101 -4.51 8.61 -18.18
C LEU A 101 -5.37 9.27 -19.26
N LEU A 102 -4.81 10.27 -19.91
CA LEU A 102 -5.36 10.75 -21.17
C LEU A 102 -5.20 9.60 -22.15
N GLN A 103 -6.28 9.04 -22.64
CA GLN A 103 -6.21 8.18 -23.81
C GLN A 103 -5.64 9.03 -24.95
N ALA A 104 -4.60 8.53 -25.61
CA ALA A 104 -3.86 9.25 -26.65
C ALA A 104 -4.73 9.77 -27.81
N ASP A 105 -5.99 9.35 -27.88
CA ASP A 105 -6.95 9.73 -28.91
C ASP A 105 -8.06 10.67 -28.41
N ALA A 106 -8.08 11.02 -27.12
CA ALA A 106 -9.00 12.06 -26.63
C ALA A 106 -8.44 13.43 -27.06
N ARG A 107 -8.93 13.95 -28.16
CA ARG A 107 -8.72 15.36 -28.56
C ARG A 107 -8.97 16.21 -27.33
N GLU A 108 -8.00 17.03 -26.97
CA GLU A 108 -8.14 18.06 -25.95
C GLU A 108 -9.46 18.80 -26.21
N ASP A 109 -10.44 18.63 -25.33
CA ASP A 109 -11.59 19.50 -25.32
C ASP A 109 -11.12 20.82 -24.69
N PRO A 110 -10.97 21.89 -25.48
CA PRO A 110 -10.42 23.17 -25.00
C PRO A 110 -11.32 23.86 -23.97
N ALA A 111 -12.43 23.24 -23.59
CA ALA A 111 -13.43 23.81 -22.68
C ALA A 111 -13.27 23.40 -21.22
N GLY A 112 -12.23 22.63 -20.85
CA GLY A 112 -11.92 22.33 -19.43
C GLY A 112 -13.06 21.63 -18.66
N ARG A 113 -13.95 20.91 -19.34
CA ARG A 113 -15.08 20.23 -18.69
C ARG A 113 -14.59 19.11 -17.80
N SER A 114 -15.02 19.16 -16.56
CA SER A 114 -14.83 18.05 -15.60
C SER A 114 -15.28 16.73 -16.23
N LEU A 115 -14.43 15.69 -16.12
CA LEU A 115 -14.75 14.35 -16.67
C LEU A 115 -15.99 13.71 -16.04
N SER A 116 -16.42 14.18 -14.86
CA SER A 116 -17.70 13.82 -14.26
C SER A 116 -18.91 14.32 -15.08
N ASP A 117 -18.76 15.45 -15.78
CA ASP A 117 -19.80 16.01 -16.65
C ASP A 117 -19.85 15.33 -18.02
N ALA A 118 -18.76 14.66 -18.43
CA ALA A 118 -18.70 13.98 -19.73
C ALA A 118 -19.37 12.58 -19.73
N GLY A 119 -19.86 12.10 -18.58
CA GLY A 119 -20.51 10.77 -18.48
C GLY A 119 -19.60 9.58 -18.75
N MET A 120 -18.27 9.81 -18.77
CA MET A 120 -17.31 8.77 -19.05
C MET A 120 -17.06 7.92 -17.78
N PRO A 121 -17.16 6.58 -17.85
CA PRO A 121 -16.90 5.72 -16.69
C PRO A 121 -15.47 5.91 -16.15
N LEU A 122 -15.31 6.00 -14.83
CA LEU A 122 -14.00 6.15 -14.19
C LEU A 122 -12.98 5.09 -14.62
N ARG A 123 -13.44 3.89 -14.95
CA ARG A 123 -12.57 2.82 -15.46
C ARG A 123 -11.84 3.17 -16.75
N HIS A 124 -12.40 4.04 -17.58
CA HIS A 124 -11.77 4.45 -18.84
C HIS A 124 -10.60 5.42 -18.64
N ILE A 125 -10.63 6.19 -17.56
CA ILE A 125 -9.56 7.13 -17.19
C ILE A 125 -8.61 6.58 -16.15
N SER A 126 -8.81 5.33 -15.70
CA SER A 126 -8.06 4.66 -14.65
C SER A 126 -7.07 3.66 -15.22
N ALA A 127 -5.90 3.54 -14.58
CA ALA A 127 -4.90 2.55 -14.93
C ALA A 127 -5.20 1.21 -14.28
N ARG A 128 -5.37 0.15 -15.06
CA ARG A 128 -5.40 -1.21 -14.54
C ARG A 128 -3.97 -1.72 -14.35
N VAL A 129 -3.57 -1.92 -13.09
CA VAL A 129 -2.18 -2.31 -12.76
C VAL A 129 -2.02 -3.82 -12.75
N ARG A 130 -2.95 -4.53 -12.16
CA ARG A 130 -2.89 -5.99 -12.02
C ARG A 130 -4.31 -6.55 -11.88
N GLY A 131 -4.63 -7.59 -12.66
CA GLY A 131 -5.86 -8.37 -12.48
C GLY A 131 -7.11 -7.54 -12.15
N ASN A 132 -7.40 -7.41 -10.86
CA ASN A 132 -8.53 -6.72 -10.31
C ASN A 132 -8.19 -5.36 -9.64
N LEU A 133 -6.92 -4.86 -9.72
CA LEU A 133 -6.47 -3.60 -9.12
C LEU A 133 -6.44 -2.46 -10.14
N TRP A 134 -7.03 -1.33 -9.75
CA TRP A 134 -7.12 -0.10 -10.55
C TRP A 134 -6.57 1.09 -9.78
N LEU A 135 -5.83 1.96 -10.48
CA LEU A 135 -5.44 3.28 -9.98
C LEU A 135 -6.34 4.31 -10.61
N VAL A 136 -7.11 4.99 -9.77
CA VAL A 136 -8.12 5.97 -10.18
C VAL A 136 -7.58 7.37 -9.89
N PRO A 137 -7.62 8.30 -10.85
CA PRO A 137 -7.15 9.66 -10.63
C PRO A 137 -7.99 10.39 -9.58
N ASP A 138 -7.47 11.48 -9.03
CA ASP A 138 -8.17 12.35 -8.11
C ASP A 138 -9.42 12.98 -8.74
N ALA A 139 -10.35 13.44 -7.88
CA ALA A 139 -11.50 14.26 -8.26
C ALA A 139 -11.08 15.71 -8.60
N GLU A 140 -10.02 15.90 -9.37
CA GLU A 140 -9.62 17.23 -9.78
C GLU A 140 -10.63 17.84 -10.74
N ASN A 141 -11.19 18.96 -10.34
CA ASN A 141 -12.09 19.78 -11.18
C ASN A 141 -11.27 20.90 -11.81
N GLY A 142 -10.36 20.61 -12.74
CA GLY A 142 -9.76 21.60 -13.64
C GLY A 142 -9.36 22.97 -13.05
N GLY A 143 -9.05 23.06 -11.74
CA GLY A 143 -8.75 24.30 -11.02
C GLY A 143 -9.90 24.85 -10.17
N ASP A 144 -11.10 24.31 -10.29
CA ASP A 144 -12.24 24.71 -9.44
C ASP A 144 -12.14 24.05 -8.04
N PRO A 145 -12.55 24.76 -6.98
CA PRO A 145 -12.56 24.21 -5.64
C PRO A 145 -13.50 23.00 -5.56
N VAL A 146 -13.00 21.90 -5.02
CA VAL A 146 -13.79 20.68 -4.82
C VAL A 146 -14.91 20.97 -3.81
N THR A 147 -16.15 20.96 -4.25
CA THR A 147 -17.31 21.12 -3.38
C THR A 147 -17.68 19.80 -2.71
N ALA A 148 -18.37 19.87 -1.56
CA ALA A 148 -18.89 18.67 -0.88
C ALA A 148 -19.83 17.85 -1.79
N ALA A 149 -20.61 18.52 -2.64
CA ALA A 149 -21.51 17.86 -3.59
C ALA A 149 -20.75 17.12 -4.69
N SER A 150 -19.71 17.75 -5.27
CA SER A 150 -18.88 17.10 -6.30
C SER A 150 -18.10 15.92 -5.73
N LEU A 151 -17.58 16.07 -4.50
CA LEU A 151 -16.89 15.00 -3.78
C LEU A 151 -17.82 13.81 -3.50
N HIS A 152 -19.01 14.07 -3.00
CA HIS A 152 -20.02 13.02 -2.76
C HIS A 152 -20.39 12.26 -4.05
N SER A 153 -20.63 13.00 -5.13
CA SER A 153 -20.93 12.42 -6.45
C SER A 153 -19.79 11.55 -6.93
N TYR A 154 -18.56 12.04 -6.84
CA TYR A 154 -17.36 11.32 -7.25
C TYR A 154 -17.13 10.03 -6.44
N LEU A 155 -17.19 10.10 -5.10
CA LEU A 155 -17.03 8.93 -4.25
C LEU A 155 -18.16 7.92 -4.45
N GLY A 156 -19.38 8.41 -4.74
CA GLY A 156 -20.51 7.57 -5.14
C GLY A 156 -20.26 6.84 -6.47
N GLU A 157 -19.64 7.51 -7.44
CA GLU A 157 -19.26 6.89 -8.72
C GLU A 157 -18.18 5.83 -8.54
N VAL A 158 -17.13 6.12 -7.75
CA VAL A 158 -16.11 5.13 -7.39
C VAL A 158 -16.76 3.88 -6.79
N ARG A 159 -17.69 4.07 -5.84
CA ARG A 159 -18.39 2.98 -5.15
C ARG A 159 -19.28 2.15 -6.08
N ARG A 160 -19.83 2.75 -7.13
CA ARG A 160 -20.63 2.03 -8.14
C ARG A 160 -19.78 1.17 -9.06
N GLN A 161 -18.58 1.65 -9.41
CA GLN A 161 -17.72 0.98 -10.38
C GLN A 161 -16.77 -0.06 -9.77
N PHE A 162 -16.43 0.11 -8.51
CA PHE A 162 -15.48 -0.78 -7.81
C PHE A 162 -16.10 -1.33 -6.53
N GLU A 163 -15.86 -2.61 -6.27
CA GLU A 163 -16.38 -3.28 -5.07
C GLU A 163 -15.69 -2.76 -3.81
N TYR A 164 -14.38 -2.55 -3.89
CA TYR A 164 -13.57 -1.96 -2.82
C TYR A 164 -12.82 -0.74 -3.31
N SER A 165 -12.70 0.26 -2.45
CA SER A 165 -11.91 1.44 -2.76
C SER A 165 -11.15 1.97 -1.55
N ILE A 166 -9.91 2.38 -1.81
CA ILE A 166 -9.01 3.04 -0.86
C ILE A 166 -8.78 4.43 -1.40
N VAL A 167 -9.23 5.44 -0.68
CA VAL A 167 -9.20 6.85 -1.11
C VAL A 167 -8.14 7.58 -0.32
N GLN A 168 -7.15 8.13 -1.02
CA GLN A 168 -6.19 9.03 -0.41
C GLN A 168 -6.85 10.39 -0.18
N ALA A 169 -6.89 10.84 1.07
CA ALA A 169 -7.35 12.17 1.42
C ALA A 169 -6.16 13.12 1.66
N PRO A 170 -6.41 14.44 1.60
CA PRO A 170 -5.47 15.44 2.09
C PRO A 170 -5.07 15.19 3.54
N CYS A 171 -3.98 15.84 3.99
CA CYS A 171 -3.51 15.75 5.36
C CYS A 171 -4.61 16.22 6.34
N ALA A 172 -4.95 15.35 7.31
CA ALA A 172 -6.00 15.63 8.29
C ALA A 172 -5.65 16.79 9.24
N GLY A 173 -4.36 17.15 9.32
CA GLY A 173 -3.87 18.27 10.12
C GLY A 173 -4.05 19.64 9.46
N GLU A 174 -4.26 19.68 8.15
CA GLU A 174 -4.19 20.92 7.37
C GLU A 174 -5.55 21.45 6.88
N ALA A 175 -6.54 20.57 6.70
CA ALA A 175 -7.83 20.95 6.13
C ALA A 175 -8.98 20.02 6.53
N ASP A 176 -10.20 20.52 6.42
CA ASP A 176 -11.43 19.76 6.66
C ASP A 176 -11.72 18.69 5.57
N GLY A 177 -10.89 18.64 4.52
CA GLY A 177 -11.08 17.73 3.39
C GLY A 177 -11.08 16.25 3.78
N ALA A 178 -10.23 15.84 4.72
CA ALA A 178 -10.22 14.47 5.22
C ALA A 178 -11.52 14.11 5.96
N ALA A 179 -12.06 15.04 6.75
CA ALA A 179 -13.33 14.87 7.45
C ALA A 179 -14.50 14.78 6.46
N ALA A 180 -14.54 15.66 5.45
CA ALA A 180 -15.57 15.65 4.43
C ALA A 180 -15.55 14.31 3.63
N MET A 181 -14.38 13.84 3.22
CA MET A 181 -14.26 12.53 2.56
C MET A 181 -14.70 11.38 3.46
N GLY A 182 -14.31 11.42 4.74
CA GLY A 182 -14.65 10.40 5.72
C GLY A 182 -16.15 10.28 6.00
N GLN A 183 -16.91 11.37 5.86
CA GLN A 183 -18.37 11.37 6.00
C GLN A 183 -19.08 10.60 4.89
N PHE A 184 -18.51 10.60 3.67
CA PHE A 184 -19.09 9.92 2.51
C PHE A 184 -18.60 8.48 2.33
N ALA A 185 -17.55 8.10 3.02
CA ALA A 185 -16.98 6.76 3.03
C ALA A 185 -17.51 5.90 4.21
N ASP A 186 -17.11 4.63 4.26
CA ASP A 186 -17.45 3.76 5.39
C ASP A 186 -16.63 4.07 6.64
N GLY A 187 -15.56 4.85 6.50
CA GLY A 187 -14.73 5.36 7.58
C GLY A 187 -13.34 5.77 7.13
N ILE A 188 -12.55 6.25 8.10
CA ILE A 188 -11.21 6.78 7.89
C ILE A 188 -10.17 5.97 8.66
N ILE A 189 -9.01 5.76 8.04
CA ILE A 189 -7.77 5.28 8.67
C ILE A 189 -6.83 6.47 8.80
N LEU A 190 -6.35 6.72 10.02
CA LEU A 190 -5.36 7.74 10.28
C LEU A 190 -3.95 7.15 10.16
N VAL A 191 -3.08 7.84 9.46
CA VAL A 191 -1.66 7.45 9.34
C VAL A 191 -0.82 8.42 10.15
N LEU A 192 -0.10 7.86 11.12
CA LEU A 192 0.71 8.58 12.09
C LEU A 192 2.17 8.26 11.84
N SER A 193 3.05 9.26 11.79
CA SER A 193 4.49 9.02 11.75
C SER A 193 5.02 8.78 13.16
N ALA A 194 5.74 7.66 13.37
CA ALA A 194 6.22 7.23 14.68
C ALA A 194 7.14 8.24 15.36
N HIS A 195 7.86 9.05 14.57
CA HIS A 195 8.86 9.98 15.08
C HIS A 195 8.44 11.45 15.02
N HIS A 196 7.37 11.76 14.26
CA HIS A 196 6.94 13.14 14.01
C HIS A 196 5.58 13.45 14.63
N THR A 197 4.64 12.50 14.65
CA THR A 197 3.30 12.75 15.17
C THR A 197 3.29 12.92 16.69
N ARG A 198 2.96 14.14 17.14
CA ARG A 198 2.74 14.39 18.55
C ARG A 198 1.41 13.82 19.02
N ARG A 199 1.41 13.14 20.16
CA ARG A 199 0.19 12.55 20.75
C ARG A 199 -0.95 13.54 20.92
N ALA A 200 -0.62 14.81 21.26
CA ALA A 200 -1.62 15.88 21.40
C ALA A 200 -2.28 16.22 20.06
N ALA A 201 -1.50 16.27 18.96
CA ALA A 201 -2.02 16.50 17.61
C ALA A 201 -2.95 15.36 17.18
N ALA A 202 -2.52 14.11 17.37
CA ALA A 202 -3.35 12.94 17.04
C ALA A 202 -4.69 12.95 17.82
N ARG A 203 -4.67 13.30 19.11
CA ARG A 203 -5.89 13.41 19.91
C ARG A 203 -6.81 14.54 19.42
N LYS A 204 -6.24 15.70 19.04
CA LYS A 204 -7.02 16.82 18.50
C LYS A 204 -7.74 16.42 17.19
N ILE A 205 -7.03 15.79 16.28
CA ILE A 205 -7.60 15.31 15.00
C ILE A 205 -8.67 14.25 15.25
N LYS A 206 -8.40 13.29 16.13
CA LYS A 206 -9.39 12.27 16.51
C LYS A 206 -10.68 12.95 17.03
N ALA A 207 -10.58 13.90 17.94
CA ALA A 207 -11.74 14.60 18.48
C ALA A 207 -12.50 15.39 17.40
N ALA A 208 -11.79 16.03 16.47
CA ALA A 208 -12.41 16.75 15.35
C ALA A 208 -13.17 15.81 14.42
N LEU A 209 -12.61 14.65 14.08
CA LEU A 209 -13.27 13.64 13.25
C LEU A 209 -14.49 13.03 13.95
N GLU A 210 -14.41 12.76 15.25
CA GLU A 210 -15.54 12.28 16.06
C GLU A 210 -16.66 13.33 16.12
N ALA A 211 -16.32 14.62 16.29
CA ALA A 211 -17.27 15.72 16.25
C ALA A 211 -17.95 15.87 14.88
N ALA A 212 -17.21 15.59 13.79
CA ALA A 212 -17.73 15.53 12.44
C ALA A 212 -18.50 14.23 12.13
N GLN A 213 -18.72 13.35 13.11
CA GLN A 213 -19.41 12.06 12.97
C GLN A 213 -18.72 11.11 11.98
N VAL A 214 -17.41 11.25 11.78
CA VAL A 214 -16.61 10.36 10.92
C VAL A 214 -16.23 9.11 11.70
N ARG A 215 -16.51 7.94 11.13
CA ARG A 215 -16.13 6.66 11.72
C ARG A 215 -14.61 6.43 11.55
N ILE A 216 -13.87 6.40 12.66
CA ILE A 216 -12.45 6.04 12.65
C ILE A 216 -12.35 4.51 12.71
N LEU A 217 -11.80 3.91 11.65
CA LEU A 217 -11.62 2.45 11.53
C LEU A 217 -10.35 1.99 12.25
N GLY A 218 -9.36 2.85 12.37
CA GLY A 218 -8.10 2.55 13.05
C GLY A 218 -7.02 3.58 12.76
N ALA A 219 -5.82 3.28 13.27
CA ALA A 219 -4.63 4.07 12.99
C ALA A 219 -3.48 3.16 12.56
N VAL A 220 -2.68 3.64 11.62
CA VAL A 220 -1.45 3.01 11.15
C VAL A 220 -0.28 3.86 11.63
N LEU A 221 0.75 3.22 12.15
CA LEU A 221 1.98 3.87 12.54
C LEU A 221 3.03 3.63 11.43
N SER A 222 3.35 4.68 10.66
CA SER A 222 4.40 4.68 9.63
C SER A 222 5.77 5.05 10.22
N ASP A 223 6.81 4.90 9.42
CA ASP A 223 8.19 5.32 9.72
C ASP A 223 8.74 4.75 11.03
N ARG A 224 8.31 3.55 11.37
CA ARG A 224 8.78 2.88 12.59
C ARG A 224 10.22 2.43 12.39
N MET A 225 11.16 3.13 13.03
CA MET A 225 12.53 2.64 13.16
C MET A 225 12.59 1.56 14.25
N PHE A 226 13.19 0.42 13.92
CA PHE A 226 13.46 -0.61 14.92
C PHE A 226 14.79 -0.26 15.60
N PRO A 227 14.80 0.02 16.91
CA PRO A 227 15.99 0.49 17.60
C PRO A 227 17.06 -0.58 17.77
N ILE A 228 16.75 -1.84 17.51
CA ILE A 228 17.68 -2.96 17.67
C ILE A 228 18.33 -3.23 16.32
N PRO A 229 19.66 -3.09 16.20
CA PRO A 229 20.39 -3.42 14.97
C PRO A 229 20.15 -4.88 14.57
N GLU A 230 20.03 -5.11 13.27
CA GLU A 230 19.80 -6.45 12.67
C GLU A 230 20.79 -7.52 13.19
N ALA A 231 22.02 -7.11 13.47
CA ALA A 231 23.06 -7.98 14.02
C ALA A 231 22.70 -8.60 15.38
N ILE A 232 21.82 -7.98 16.17
CA ILE A 232 21.38 -8.50 17.45
C ILE A 232 20.24 -9.50 17.27
N TYR A 233 19.30 -9.24 16.33
CA TYR A 233 18.25 -10.20 15.99
C TYR A 233 18.78 -11.51 15.41
N ARG A 234 19.95 -11.49 14.77
CA ARG A 234 20.58 -12.71 14.24
C ARG A 234 21.22 -13.60 15.33
N ARG A 235 21.31 -13.13 16.56
CA ARG A 235 21.92 -13.86 17.70
C ARG A 235 20.90 -14.37 18.73
N LEU A 236 19.63 -14.02 18.58
CA LEU A 236 18.49 -14.51 19.35
C LEU A 236 17.76 -15.63 18.60
#